data_bcfe327ef746de3aa2f261629aed5872
#
_entry.id   bcfe327ef746de3aa2f261629aed5872
#
_cell.length_a   1.000
_cell.length_b   1.000
_cell.length_c   1.000
_cell.angle_alpha   90.00
_cell.angle_beta   90.00
_cell.angle_gamma   90.00
#
_symmetry.space_group_name_H-M   'P 1'
#
loop_
_entity.id
_entity.type
_entity.pdbx_description
1 polymer ?
#
loop_
_entity_poly.entity_id
_entity_poly.type
_entity_poly.pdbx_seq_one_letter_code
_entity_poly.pdbx_strand_id
1 'polypeptide(L)'
;MENSLNVKYGLKRVINASGRMSILGVSAPTDTVMDAMKKGGQNYVEISDLVDKSGRHVASLLQSDAAVIVNSASSGIVLSIAAIVTGGNRRISERLHQEPIYKNEIIMLKGHNVQYGAPVETMIYLGGGKLIEAGYANEGKAEHIVDAINENTAGILFIKSHHSVQKNMISVEEAWEIAKTNNVPLIIDAAAEEDLKKYVQVSDLVIYSGSKAIEGPTSGIVAGKQKYIEWLKVQMHYIGRSMKVGKETTFGLLQALDEYFVRTDTSEREKASLQSLTSLNSIDGVKVSIVQDEAGRAIFRARIHIDSLVTGMTAKVVNEQLQNGDIAIYTRDYGIRQGFFDIDPRPLKDDDISIIEAQLRGILGGI
;
A
#
# COMPACT_ATOMS: atom_id res chain seq x y z
N MET A 1 -17.12 5.41 23.74
CA MET A 1 -16.63 4.38 24.68
C MET A 1 -15.13 4.25 24.49
N GLU A 2 -14.34 4.44 25.54
CA GLU A 2 -12.90 4.15 25.48
C GLU A 2 -12.71 2.70 25.07
N ASN A 3 -11.83 2.47 24.08
CA ASN A 3 -11.49 1.12 23.65
C ASN A 3 -10.86 0.39 24.86
N SER A 4 -11.55 -0.57 25.44
CA SER A 4 -11.11 -1.30 26.62
C SER A 4 -9.74 -1.97 26.45
N LEU A 5 -9.33 -2.29 25.21
CA LEU A 5 -8.01 -2.85 24.89
C LEU A 5 -6.90 -1.79 24.97
N ASN A 6 -7.16 -0.56 24.53
CA ASN A 6 -6.17 0.52 24.65
C ASN A 6 -5.88 0.78 26.12
N VAL A 7 -6.90 0.91 26.96
CA VAL A 7 -6.74 1.09 28.40
C VAL A 7 -6.00 -0.10 29.02
N LYS A 8 -6.39 -1.33 28.68
CA LYS A 8 -5.77 -2.56 29.19
C LYS A 8 -4.27 -2.65 28.91
N TYR A 9 -3.85 -2.21 27.74
CA TYR A 9 -2.43 -2.30 27.29
C TYR A 9 -1.68 -0.98 27.37
N GLY A 10 -2.27 0.06 27.94
CA GLY A 10 -1.64 1.39 28.05
C GLY A 10 -1.37 2.06 26.69
N LEU A 11 -2.19 1.74 25.68
CA LEU A 11 -2.07 2.32 24.35
C LEU A 11 -2.84 3.65 24.28
N LYS A 12 -2.24 4.64 23.66
CA LYS A 12 -2.88 5.93 23.41
C LYS A 12 -4.02 5.79 22.41
N ARG A 13 -5.12 6.51 22.60
CA ARG A 13 -6.14 6.65 21.55
C ARG A 13 -5.55 7.47 20.40
N VAL A 14 -5.76 6.99 19.16
CA VAL A 14 -5.28 7.64 17.95
C VAL A 14 -6.46 7.94 17.03
N ILE A 15 -6.49 9.18 16.50
CA ILE A 15 -7.32 9.57 15.36
C ILE A 15 -6.40 9.67 14.15
N ASN A 16 -6.69 8.87 13.13
CA ASN A 16 -5.95 8.89 11.89
C ASN A 16 -6.61 9.84 10.89
N ALA A 17 -6.11 11.06 10.79
CA ALA A 17 -6.49 12.05 9.78
C ALA A 17 -5.43 12.20 8.67
N SER A 18 -4.49 11.26 8.56
CA SER A 18 -3.40 11.25 7.57
C SER A 18 -3.69 10.40 6.33
N GLY A 19 -4.67 9.51 6.42
CA GLY A 19 -4.97 8.52 5.38
C GLY A 19 -4.33 7.16 5.68
N ARG A 20 -3.99 6.40 4.64
CA ARG A 20 -3.53 5.00 4.77
C ARG A 20 -2.04 4.92 5.13
N MET A 21 -1.72 5.05 6.41
CA MET A 21 -0.36 5.10 6.96
C MET A 21 0.04 3.79 7.63
N SER A 22 1.15 3.19 7.22
CA SER A 22 1.67 1.93 7.81
C SER A 22 1.98 2.04 9.30
N ILE A 23 2.47 3.19 9.75
CA ILE A 23 2.77 3.45 11.18
C ILE A 23 1.52 3.45 12.07
N LEU A 24 0.32 3.60 11.48
CA LEU A 24 -0.98 3.59 12.17
C LEU A 24 -1.79 2.32 11.89
N GLY A 25 -1.19 1.29 11.27
CA GLY A 25 -1.85 0.03 10.96
C GLY A 25 -2.61 0.02 9.63
N VAL A 26 -2.51 1.06 8.81
CA VAL A 26 -3.07 1.26 7.45
C VAL A 26 -4.58 1.36 7.40
N SER A 27 -5.31 0.34 7.85
CA SER A 27 -6.78 0.21 7.80
C SER A 27 -7.38 -0.07 9.17
N ALA A 28 -8.64 0.29 9.31
CA ALA A 28 -9.52 -0.14 10.39
C ALA A 28 -10.70 -0.90 9.74
N PRO A 29 -10.61 -2.23 9.53
CA PRO A 29 -11.60 -3.01 8.83
C PRO A 29 -13.01 -2.90 9.44
N THR A 30 -14.03 -3.09 8.61
CA THR A 30 -15.44 -3.09 9.02
C THR A 30 -15.78 -4.23 9.97
N ASP A 31 -16.87 -4.13 10.68
CA ASP A 31 -17.36 -5.19 11.59
C ASP A 31 -17.60 -6.51 10.84
N THR A 32 -18.09 -6.46 9.59
CA THR A 32 -18.29 -7.63 8.74
C THR A 32 -16.99 -8.33 8.38
N VAL A 33 -15.94 -7.56 8.08
CA VAL A 33 -14.58 -8.08 7.85
C VAL A 33 -14.03 -8.71 9.14
N MET A 34 -14.22 -8.04 10.30
CA MET A 34 -13.77 -8.57 11.60
C MET A 34 -14.53 -9.84 11.99
N ASP A 35 -15.82 -9.94 11.69
CA ASP A 35 -16.63 -11.16 11.90
C ASP A 35 -16.16 -12.31 11.00
N ALA A 36 -15.79 -12.04 9.74
CA ALA A 36 -15.19 -13.03 8.85
C ALA A 36 -13.86 -13.54 9.41
N MET A 37 -12.99 -12.63 9.90
CA MET A 37 -11.74 -12.98 10.57
C MET A 37 -11.98 -13.86 11.80
N LYS A 38 -12.93 -13.50 12.66
CA LYS A 38 -13.30 -14.26 13.84
C LYS A 38 -13.75 -15.67 13.47
N LYS A 39 -14.68 -15.80 12.52
CA LYS A 39 -15.18 -17.10 12.03
C LYS A 39 -14.05 -17.94 11.42
N GLY A 40 -13.18 -17.32 10.60
CA GLY A 40 -12.03 -17.99 10.02
C GLY A 40 -11.04 -18.48 11.07
N GLY A 41 -10.76 -17.66 12.11
CA GLY A 41 -9.86 -18.00 13.20
C GLY A 41 -10.37 -19.17 14.05
N GLN A 42 -11.67 -19.23 14.30
CA GLN A 42 -12.31 -20.22 15.19
C GLN A 42 -12.56 -21.59 14.53
N ASN A 43 -12.38 -21.72 13.21
CA ASN A 43 -12.63 -22.96 12.49
C ASN A 43 -11.34 -23.56 11.92
N TYR A 44 -11.26 -24.88 11.87
CA TYR A 44 -10.20 -25.59 11.15
C TYR A 44 -10.56 -25.71 9.67
N VAL A 45 -9.54 -25.57 8.82
CA VAL A 45 -9.64 -25.74 7.36
C VAL A 45 -8.37 -26.43 6.85
N GLU A 46 -8.47 -27.14 5.75
CA GLU A 46 -7.29 -27.60 5.02
C GLU A 46 -6.63 -26.38 4.36
N ILE A 47 -5.40 -26.07 4.76
CA ILE A 47 -4.72 -24.84 4.32
C ILE A 47 -4.46 -24.85 2.80
N SER A 48 -4.11 -26.01 2.23
CA SER A 48 -3.95 -26.16 0.78
C SER A 48 -5.24 -25.81 0.02
N ASP A 49 -6.38 -26.31 0.51
CA ASP A 49 -7.69 -26.05 -0.08
C ASP A 49 -8.09 -24.58 0.06
N LEU A 50 -7.80 -23.96 1.23
CA LEU A 50 -8.02 -22.54 1.45
C LEU A 50 -7.21 -21.68 0.47
N VAL A 51 -5.91 -21.98 0.30
CA VAL A 51 -5.03 -21.25 -0.64
C VAL A 51 -5.56 -21.33 -2.05
N ASP A 52 -5.96 -22.53 -2.51
CA ASP A 52 -6.44 -22.74 -3.87
C ASP A 52 -7.80 -22.10 -4.12
N LYS A 53 -8.74 -22.22 -3.19
CA LYS A 53 -10.10 -21.67 -3.34
C LYS A 53 -10.11 -20.16 -3.22
N SER A 54 -9.39 -19.61 -2.23
CA SER A 54 -9.26 -18.16 -2.08
C SER A 54 -8.55 -17.54 -3.29
N GLY A 55 -7.49 -18.19 -3.79
CA GLY A 55 -6.81 -17.74 -5.00
C GLY A 55 -7.73 -17.70 -6.22
N ARG A 56 -8.57 -18.72 -6.43
CA ARG A 56 -9.57 -18.72 -7.53
C ARG A 56 -10.61 -17.62 -7.36
N HIS A 57 -11.11 -17.39 -6.14
CA HIS A 57 -12.06 -16.32 -5.89
C HIS A 57 -11.46 -14.95 -6.22
N VAL A 58 -10.25 -14.67 -5.72
CA VAL A 58 -9.51 -13.43 -6.01
C VAL A 58 -9.25 -13.28 -7.51
N ALA A 59 -8.80 -14.35 -8.19
CA ALA A 59 -8.55 -14.32 -9.62
C ALA A 59 -9.81 -13.97 -10.43
N SER A 60 -10.96 -14.51 -10.03
CA SER A 60 -12.25 -14.19 -10.65
C SER A 60 -12.64 -12.73 -10.49
N LEU A 61 -12.45 -12.15 -9.29
CA LEU A 61 -12.75 -10.73 -9.02
C LEU A 61 -11.83 -9.79 -9.81
N LEU A 62 -10.54 -10.12 -9.90
CA LEU A 62 -9.52 -9.32 -10.59
C LEU A 62 -9.46 -9.57 -12.10
N GLN A 63 -10.14 -10.60 -12.62
CA GLN A 63 -10.08 -11.04 -14.02
C GLN A 63 -8.65 -11.43 -14.43
N SER A 64 -7.93 -12.16 -13.54
CA SER A 64 -6.62 -12.73 -13.79
C SER A 64 -6.70 -14.25 -14.02
N ASP A 65 -5.65 -14.86 -14.61
CA ASP A 65 -5.59 -16.30 -14.79
C ASP A 65 -5.54 -17.04 -13.45
N ALA A 66 -4.79 -16.48 -12.50
CA ALA A 66 -4.63 -17.00 -11.15
C ALA A 66 -4.28 -15.89 -10.14
N ALA A 67 -4.46 -16.19 -8.85
CA ALA A 67 -4.03 -15.33 -7.77
C ALA A 67 -3.66 -16.14 -6.53
N VAL A 68 -2.94 -15.49 -5.60
CA VAL A 68 -2.63 -16.03 -4.28
C VAL A 68 -2.61 -14.91 -3.24
N ILE A 69 -3.10 -15.22 -2.05
CA ILE A 69 -3.06 -14.31 -0.91
C ILE A 69 -1.73 -14.51 -0.15
N VAL A 70 -1.08 -13.42 0.18
CA VAL A 70 0.18 -13.36 0.93
C VAL A 70 0.03 -12.45 2.15
N ASN A 71 1.00 -12.46 3.08
CA ASN A 71 0.84 -11.72 4.33
C ASN A 71 1.02 -10.19 4.18
N SER A 72 1.63 -9.74 3.10
CA SER A 72 1.81 -8.31 2.78
C SER A 72 2.17 -8.13 1.31
N ALA A 73 2.04 -6.92 0.77
CA ALA A 73 2.55 -6.60 -0.56
C ALA A 73 4.08 -6.80 -0.64
N SER A 74 4.82 -6.45 0.42
CA SER A 74 6.27 -6.66 0.49
C SER A 74 6.64 -8.12 0.33
N SER A 75 5.96 -9.05 1.04
CA SER A 75 6.17 -10.48 0.83
C SER A 75 5.73 -10.94 -0.55
N GLY A 76 4.74 -10.27 -1.15
CA GLY A 76 4.36 -10.49 -2.54
C GLY A 76 5.52 -10.21 -3.50
N ILE A 77 6.28 -9.12 -3.28
CA ILE A 77 7.49 -8.82 -4.06
C ILE A 77 8.52 -9.93 -3.86
N VAL A 78 8.87 -10.27 -2.62
CA VAL A 78 9.86 -11.31 -2.30
C VAL A 78 9.52 -12.63 -2.98
N LEU A 79 8.28 -13.10 -2.82
CA LEU A 79 7.82 -14.38 -3.34
C LEU A 79 7.72 -14.37 -4.88
N SER A 80 7.35 -13.25 -5.49
CA SER A 80 7.33 -13.11 -6.95
C SER A 80 8.74 -13.16 -7.54
N ILE A 81 9.69 -12.46 -6.93
CA ILE A 81 11.10 -12.52 -7.32
C ILE A 81 11.63 -13.96 -7.18
N ALA A 82 11.43 -14.59 -6.02
CA ALA A 82 11.87 -15.96 -5.77
C ALA A 82 11.25 -16.97 -6.76
N ALA A 83 9.98 -16.79 -7.10
CA ALA A 83 9.30 -17.61 -8.09
C ALA A 83 9.95 -17.52 -9.47
N ILE A 84 10.24 -16.30 -9.94
CA ILE A 84 10.84 -16.07 -11.25
C ILE A 84 12.29 -16.54 -11.29
N VAL A 85 13.09 -16.19 -10.29
CA VAL A 85 14.51 -16.53 -10.19
C VAL A 85 14.73 -18.05 -10.14
N THR A 86 13.85 -18.78 -9.46
CA THR A 86 13.96 -20.26 -9.35
C THR A 86 13.24 -21.01 -10.47
N GLY A 87 12.38 -20.33 -11.25
CA GLY A 87 11.57 -20.96 -12.29
C GLY A 87 10.64 -22.05 -11.77
N GLY A 88 10.22 -21.99 -10.51
CA GLY A 88 9.41 -23.01 -9.84
C GLY A 88 10.16 -24.33 -9.55
N ASN A 89 11.46 -24.37 -9.74
CA ASN A 89 12.27 -25.54 -9.45
C ASN A 89 12.39 -25.74 -7.93
N ARG A 90 11.88 -26.87 -7.43
CA ARG A 90 11.84 -27.16 -5.98
C ARG A 90 13.23 -27.22 -5.36
N ARG A 91 14.22 -27.84 -6.02
CA ARG A 91 15.59 -27.97 -5.48
C ARG A 91 16.25 -26.58 -5.35
N ILE A 92 16.10 -25.71 -6.37
CA ILE A 92 16.64 -24.35 -6.33
C ILE A 92 15.90 -23.54 -5.25
N SER A 93 14.58 -23.69 -5.15
CA SER A 93 13.76 -23.00 -4.14
C SER A 93 14.17 -23.36 -2.72
N GLU A 94 14.44 -24.64 -2.45
CA GLU A 94 14.91 -25.13 -1.14
C GLU A 94 16.28 -24.54 -0.76
N ARG A 95 17.16 -24.32 -1.74
CA ARG A 95 18.53 -23.86 -1.57
C ARG A 95 18.77 -22.41 -1.94
N LEU A 96 17.71 -21.63 -2.12
CA LEU A 96 17.76 -20.23 -2.55
C LEU A 96 18.74 -19.38 -1.72
N HIS A 97 18.90 -19.69 -0.44
CA HIS A 97 19.78 -18.99 0.50
C HIS A 97 21.22 -19.53 0.54
N GLN A 98 21.52 -20.59 -0.18
CA GLN A 98 22.82 -21.31 -0.09
C GLN A 98 23.59 -21.29 -1.41
N GLU A 99 22.90 -21.42 -2.55
CA GLU A 99 23.52 -21.60 -3.84
C GLU A 99 23.34 -20.34 -4.71
N PRO A 100 24.39 -19.89 -5.41
CA PRO A 100 24.26 -18.77 -6.34
C PRO A 100 23.34 -19.16 -7.51
N ILE A 101 22.45 -18.24 -7.86
CA ILE A 101 21.57 -18.38 -9.04
C ILE A 101 22.12 -17.46 -10.12
N TYR A 102 22.40 -18.00 -11.29
CA TYR A 102 23.01 -17.24 -12.38
C TYR A 102 22.01 -16.31 -13.05
N LYS A 103 20.80 -16.78 -13.37
CA LYS A 103 19.74 -15.97 -13.96
C LYS A 103 18.87 -15.35 -12.87
N ASN A 104 19.34 -14.25 -12.27
CA ASN A 104 18.69 -13.62 -11.12
C ASN A 104 18.65 -12.09 -11.17
N GLU A 105 19.04 -11.49 -12.28
CA GLU A 105 19.01 -10.05 -12.41
C GLU A 105 17.58 -9.52 -12.57
N ILE A 106 17.22 -8.55 -11.73
CA ILE A 106 15.92 -7.89 -11.73
C ILE A 106 16.15 -6.44 -12.12
N ILE A 107 15.68 -6.09 -13.30
CA ILE A 107 15.80 -4.73 -13.82
C ILE A 107 14.70 -3.86 -13.20
N MET A 108 15.08 -2.69 -12.71
CA MET A 108 14.15 -1.69 -12.19
C MET A 108 14.65 -0.29 -12.56
N LEU A 109 13.72 0.62 -12.91
CA LEU A 109 14.09 2.01 -13.11
C LEU A 109 14.68 2.61 -11.83
N LYS A 110 15.77 3.36 -11.94
CA LYS A 110 16.44 3.97 -10.79
C LYS A 110 15.50 4.88 -9.99
N GLY A 111 14.62 5.63 -10.65
CA GLY A 111 13.59 6.46 -10.00
C GLY A 111 12.50 5.64 -9.27
N HIS A 112 12.48 4.32 -9.44
CA HIS A 112 11.57 3.39 -8.75
C HIS A 112 12.22 2.71 -7.54
N ASN A 113 13.53 2.87 -7.32
CA ASN A 113 14.21 2.36 -6.13
C ASN A 113 13.91 3.27 -4.94
N VAL A 114 12.78 3.03 -4.29
CA VAL A 114 12.21 3.88 -3.23
C VAL A 114 12.25 3.22 -1.87
N GLN A 115 12.19 4.06 -0.85
CA GLN A 115 12.01 3.68 0.54
C GLN A 115 10.54 3.88 0.92
N TYR A 116 9.82 2.80 1.25
CA TYR A 116 8.39 2.81 1.60
C TYR A 116 8.10 2.32 3.04
N GLY A 117 9.11 2.38 3.92
CA GLY A 117 9.19 1.77 5.24
C GLY A 117 10.33 0.76 5.30
N ALA A 118 10.76 0.27 4.12
CA ALA A 118 11.99 -0.46 3.86
C ALA A 118 12.45 -0.12 2.43
N PRO A 119 13.73 -0.22 2.08
CA PRO A 119 14.17 -0.11 0.69
C PRO A 119 13.57 -1.24 -0.15
N VAL A 120 13.01 -0.92 -1.31
CA VAL A 120 12.40 -1.94 -2.19
C VAL A 120 13.42 -2.99 -2.65
N GLU A 121 14.67 -2.58 -2.83
CA GLU A 121 15.77 -3.49 -3.17
C GLU A 121 15.98 -4.61 -2.15
N THR A 122 15.69 -4.36 -0.86
CA THR A 122 15.74 -5.40 0.17
C THR A 122 14.83 -6.58 -0.18
N MET A 123 13.65 -6.31 -0.74
CA MET A 123 12.71 -7.36 -1.14
C MET A 123 13.22 -8.14 -2.35
N ILE A 124 13.94 -7.48 -3.26
CA ILE A 124 14.58 -8.13 -4.40
C ILE A 124 15.64 -9.13 -3.92
N TYR A 125 16.56 -8.69 -3.05
CA TYR A 125 17.63 -9.54 -2.52
C TYR A 125 17.10 -10.68 -1.65
N LEU A 126 16.08 -10.45 -0.82
CA LEU A 126 15.42 -11.50 -0.04
C LEU A 126 14.80 -12.58 -0.94
N GLY A 127 14.33 -12.22 -2.12
CA GLY A 127 13.82 -13.16 -3.14
C GLY A 127 14.91 -13.85 -3.95
N GLY A 128 16.21 -13.63 -3.64
CA GLY A 128 17.33 -14.19 -4.38
C GLY A 128 17.67 -13.45 -5.68
N GLY A 129 17.01 -12.33 -5.94
CA GLY A 129 17.28 -11.45 -7.06
C GLY A 129 18.50 -10.55 -6.82
N LYS A 130 19.06 -10.06 -7.89
CA LYS A 130 20.11 -9.02 -7.93
C LYS A 130 19.53 -7.79 -8.64
N LEU A 131 19.49 -6.66 -7.96
CA LEU A 131 18.99 -5.41 -8.56
C LEU A 131 19.93 -4.91 -9.66
N ILE A 132 19.35 -4.59 -10.81
CA ILE A 132 19.98 -3.84 -11.90
C ILE A 132 19.18 -2.56 -12.11
N GLU A 133 19.75 -1.42 -11.73
CA GLU A 133 19.11 -0.13 -11.92
C GLU A 133 19.26 0.32 -13.39
N ALA A 134 18.14 0.69 -14.03
CA ALA A 134 18.10 1.23 -15.40
C ALA A 134 17.74 2.72 -15.40
N GLY A 135 18.41 3.50 -16.22
CA GLY A 135 18.19 4.94 -16.33
C GLY A 135 18.72 5.75 -15.15
N TYR A 136 18.10 6.89 -14.91
CA TYR A 136 18.52 7.87 -13.92
C TYR A 136 17.42 8.11 -12.90
N ALA A 137 17.73 8.80 -11.81
CA ALA A 137 16.74 9.09 -10.76
C ALA A 137 15.55 9.91 -11.27
N ASN A 138 15.72 10.73 -12.29
CA ASN A 138 14.74 11.67 -12.85
C ASN A 138 14.40 11.38 -14.32
N GLU A 139 14.94 10.32 -14.93
CA GLU A 139 14.66 9.94 -16.31
C GLU A 139 14.77 8.42 -16.50
N GLY A 140 13.70 7.80 -16.99
CA GLY A 140 13.64 6.38 -17.33
C GLY A 140 13.02 6.17 -18.70
N LYS A 141 13.85 5.91 -19.71
CA LYS A 141 13.44 5.64 -21.09
C LYS A 141 13.42 4.15 -21.41
N ALA A 142 12.71 3.78 -22.48
CA ALA A 142 12.63 2.40 -22.96
C ALA A 142 14.02 1.80 -23.24
N GLU A 143 14.90 2.57 -23.89
CA GLU A 143 16.27 2.15 -24.20
C GLU A 143 17.07 1.75 -22.97
N HIS A 144 16.90 2.45 -21.85
CA HIS A 144 17.62 2.12 -20.61
C HIS A 144 17.27 0.72 -20.07
N ILE A 145 16.00 0.29 -20.22
CA ILE A 145 15.61 -1.06 -19.82
C ILE A 145 16.11 -2.07 -20.83
N VAL A 146 15.97 -1.78 -22.13
CA VAL A 146 16.40 -2.70 -23.20
C VAL A 146 17.90 -2.96 -23.12
N ASP A 147 18.72 -1.93 -22.92
CA ASP A 147 20.18 -2.02 -22.81
C ASP A 147 20.62 -2.79 -21.54
N ALA A 148 19.79 -2.82 -20.50
CA ALA A 148 20.07 -3.58 -19.29
C ALA A 148 19.71 -5.08 -19.39
N ILE A 149 18.91 -5.48 -20.41
CA ILE A 149 18.51 -6.88 -20.60
C ILE A 149 19.70 -7.69 -21.13
N ASN A 150 19.96 -8.82 -20.48
CA ASN A 150 21.00 -9.79 -20.87
C ASN A 150 20.60 -11.22 -20.50
N GLU A 151 21.49 -12.20 -20.69
CA GLU A 151 21.21 -13.62 -20.42
C GLU A 151 20.94 -13.94 -18.94
N ASN A 152 21.39 -13.08 -18.01
CA ASN A 152 21.16 -13.23 -16.57
C ASN A 152 19.87 -12.55 -16.11
N THR A 153 19.18 -11.82 -16.98
CA THR A 153 17.94 -11.13 -16.64
C THR A 153 16.83 -12.14 -16.34
N ALA A 154 16.34 -12.14 -15.11
CA ALA A 154 15.20 -12.97 -14.68
C ALA A 154 13.87 -12.26 -14.85
N GLY A 155 13.80 -10.95 -14.63
CA GLY A 155 12.56 -10.19 -14.71
C GLY A 155 12.76 -8.68 -14.64
N ILE A 156 11.66 -7.95 -14.86
CA ILE A 156 11.54 -6.51 -14.68
C ILE A 156 10.58 -6.26 -13.52
N LEU A 157 10.97 -5.37 -12.59
CA LEU A 157 10.09 -4.89 -11.51
C LEU A 157 9.73 -3.43 -11.74
N PHE A 158 8.45 -3.15 -11.87
CA PHE A 158 7.93 -1.79 -12.03
C PHE A 158 7.17 -1.37 -10.75
N ILE A 159 7.55 -0.23 -10.15
CA ILE A 159 6.89 0.29 -8.95
C ILE A 159 5.89 1.38 -9.32
N LYS A 160 4.60 1.06 -9.20
CA LYS A 160 3.51 2.01 -9.37
C LYS A 160 3.09 2.56 -8.00
N SER A 161 3.70 3.66 -7.60
CA SER A 161 3.48 4.27 -6.29
C SER A 161 3.69 5.78 -6.35
N HIS A 162 3.03 6.51 -5.47
CA HIS A 162 3.27 7.94 -5.27
C HIS A 162 4.66 8.25 -4.65
N HIS A 163 5.36 7.24 -4.14
CA HIS A 163 6.74 7.39 -3.67
C HIS A 163 7.76 7.33 -4.80
N SER A 164 7.44 6.65 -5.91
CA SER A 164 8.33 6.55 -7.07
C SER A 164 8.21 7.76 -7.99
N VAL A 165 9.31 8.09 -8.65
CA VAL A 165 9.32 9.14 -9.68
C VAL A 165 8.47 8.67 -10.86
N GLN A 166 7.45 9.44 -11.22
CA GLN A 166 6.56 9.15 -12.35
C GLN A 166 6.82 10.09 -13.54
N LYS A 167 7.27 11.31 -13.25
CA LYS A 167 7.57 12.29 -14.30
C LYS A 167 8.82 11.88 -15.07
N ASN A 168 8.74 11.90 -16.39
CA ASN A 168 9.86 11.57 -17.27
C ASN A 168 10.34 10.10 -17.17
N MET A 169 9.40 9.21 -16.79
CA MET A 169 9.58 7.76 -16.78
C MET A 169 8.65 7.12 -17.80
N ILE A 170 9.05 5.96 -18.32
CA ILE A 170 8.15 5.19 -19.20
C ILE A 170 6.88 4.81 -18.46
N SER A 171 5.81 4.61 -19.21
CA SER A 171 4.54 4.09 -18.71
C SER A 171 4.62 2.59 -18.38
N VAL A 172 3.62 2.09 -17.65
CA VAL A 172 3.47 0.64 -17.41
C VAL A 172 3.28 -0.10 -18.72
N GLU A 173 2.52 0.49 -19.64
CA GLU A 173 2.20 -0.08 -20.95
C GLU A 173 3.48 -0.22 -21.81
N GLU A 174 4.37 0.79 -21.81
CA GLU A 174 5.67 0.71 -22.48
C GLU A 174 6.56 -0.36 -21.84
N ALA A 175 6.62 -0.44 -20.51
CA ALA A 175 7.36 -1.49 -19.80
C ALA A 175 6.83 -2.88 -20.15
N TRP A 176 5.51 -3.04 -20.32
CA TRP A 176 4.87 -4.28 -20.75
C TRP A 176 5.27 -4.67 -22.18
N GLU A 177 5.29 -3.73 -23.12
CA GLU A 177 5.73 -4.00 -24.49
C GLU A 177 7.21 -4.42 -24.55
N ILE A 178 8.08 -3.78 -23.76
CA ILE A 178 9.50 -4.16 -23.65
C ILE A 178 9.61 -5.60 -23.10
N ALA A 179 8.89 -5.90 -22.01
CA ALA A 179 8.90 -7.21 -21.36
C ALA A 179 8.50 -8.32 -22.34
N LYS A 180 7.38 -8.12 -23.08
CA LYS A 180 6.90 -9.07 -24.10
C LYS A 180 7.89 -9.28 -25.22
N THR A 181 8.40 -8.19 -25.79
CA THR A 181 9.31 -8.23 -26.94
C THR A 181 10.60 -8.97 -26.61
N ASN A 182 11.08 -8.85 -25.38
CA ASN A 182 12.31 -9.48 -24.91
C ASN A 182 12.07 -10.82 -24.18
N ASN A 183 10.81 -11.27 -24.09
CA ASN A 183 10.43 -12.50 -23.37
C ASN A 183 10.95 -12.55 -21.93
N VAL A 184 10.87 -11.40 -21.23
CA VAL A 184 11.24 -11.22 -19.84
C VAL A 184 9.98 -10.93 -19.02
N PRO A 185 9.70 -11.61 -17.90
CA PRO A 185 8.50 -11.37 -17.12
C PRO A 185 8.48 -9.98 -16.48
N LEU A 186 7.30 -9.32 -16.49
CA LEU A 186 7.05 -8.06 -15.81
C LEU A 186 6.26 -8.28 -14.51
N ILE A 187 6.84 -7.82 -13.40
CA ILE A 187 6.19 -7.72 -12.09
C ILE A 187 5.82 -6.26 -11.86
N ILE A 188 4.59 -5.98 -11.47
CA ILE A 188 4.15 -4.62 -11.07
C ILE A 188 3.82 -4.61 -9.58
N ASP A 189 4.51 -3.77 -8.81
CA ASP A 189 4.04 -3.39 -7.48
C ASP A 189 3.04 -2.24 -7.60
N ALA A 190 1.77 -2.56 -7.47
CA ALA A 190 0.62 -1.66 -7.48
C ALA A 190 -0.07 -1.61 -6.10
N ALA A 191 0.70 -1.80 -5.02
CA ALA A 191 0.17 -1.94 -3.66
C ALA A 191 -0.74 -0.78 -3.21
N ALA A 192 -0.56 0.42 -3.76
CA ALA A 192 -1.32 1.62 -3.38
C ALA A 192 -2.40 2.02 -4.40
N GLU A 193 -2.52 1.29 -5.49
CA GLU A 193 -3.47 1.60 -6.55
C GLU A 193 -4.90 1.18 -6.17
N GLU A 194 -5.86 1.94 -6.69
CA GLU A 194 -7.28 1.71 -6.40
C GLU A 194 -7.98 0.86 -7.47
N ASP A 195 -7.56 0.93 -8.72
CA ASP A 195 -8.08 0.04 -9.77
C ASP A 195 -7.33 -1.29 -9.78
N LEU A 196 -7.94 -2.29 -9.17
CA LEU A 196 -7.34 -3.62 -9.02
C LEU A 196 -7.35 -4.46 -10.30
N LYS A 197 -8.06 -4.04 -11.37
CA LYS A 197 -8.12 -4.76 -12.64
C LYS A 197 -7.14 -4.21 -13.67
N LYS A 198 -6.80 -2.94 -13.57
CA LYS A 198 -6.02 -2.20 -14.58
C LYS A 198 -4.70 -2.88 -14.93
N TYR A 199 -3.91 -3.25 -13.93
CA TYR A 199 -2.54 -3.72 -14.16
C TYR A 199 -2.44 -5.23 -14.39
N VAL A 200 -3.50 -5.99 -14.15
CA VAL A 200 -3.56 -7.43 -14.41
C VAL A 200 -3.35 -7.73 -15.90
N GLN A 201 -3.87 -6.88 -16.78
CA GLN A 201 -3.81 -7.09 -18.24
C GLN A 201 -2.47 -6.69 -18.88
N VAL A 202 -1.65 -5.94 -18.14
CA VAL A 202 -0.38 -5.37 -18.62
C VAL A 202 0.81 -5.81 -17.77
N SER A 203 0.73 -7.02 -17.22
CA SER A 203 1.80 -7.63 -16.42
C SER A 203 1.75 -9.16 -16.47
N ASP A 204 2.85 -9.79 -16.06
CA ASP A 204 2.88 -11.22 -15.76
C ASP A 204 2.44 -11.49 -14.32
N LEU A 205 2.83 -10.61 -13.40
CA LEU A 205 2.41 -10.59 -12.01
C LEU A 205 2.14 -9.15 -11.56
N VAL A 206 1.05 -8.94 -10.83
CA VAL A 206 0.75 -7.69 -10.16
C VAL A 206 0.53 -7.92 -8.67
N ILE A 207 0.99 -6.98 -7.85
CA ILE A 207 0.96 -7.06 -6.39
C ILE A 207 0.09 -5.92 -5.85
N TYR A 208 -0.90 -6.27 -5.02
CA TYR A 208 -1.77 -5.32 -4.32
C TYR A 208 -1.65 -5.49 -2.81
N SER A 209 -1.85 -4.40 -2.06
CA SER A 209 -1.98 -4.46 -0.60
C SER A 209 -3.43 -4.71 -0.21
N GLY A 210 -3.68 -5.71 0.63
CA GLY A 210 -5.01 -5.98 1.17
C GLY A 210 -5.52 -4.93 2.16
N SER A 211 -4.62 -4.15 2.76
CA SER A 211 -4.98 -3.15 3.77
C SER A 211 -5.04 -1.71 3.24
N LYS A 212 -4.61 -1.45 2.00
CA LYS A 212 -4.68 -0.09 1.43
C LYS A 212 -6.05 0.16 0.79
N ALA A 213 -6.17 0.07 -0.54
CA ALA A 213 -7.42 0.36 -1.25
C ALA A 213 -8.58 -0.56 -0.83
N ILE A 214 -8.29 -1.81 -0.53
CA ILE A 214 -9.26 -2.84 -0.15
C ILE A 214 -9.77 -2.65 1.28
N GLU A 215 -8.99 -1.97 2.16
CA GLU A 215 -9.34 -1.71 3.57
C GLU A 215 -9.52 -2.98 4.42
N GLY A 216 -8.95 -4.09 3.95
CA GLY A 216 -8.91 -5.36 4.67
C GLY A 216 -7.80 -5.42 5.73
N PRO A 217 -7.61 -6.58 6.37
CA PRO A 217 -6.51 -6.81 7.30
C PRO A 217 -5.16 -6.75 6.59
N THR A 218 -4.08 -6.59 7.35
CA THR A 218 -2.70 -6.62 6.82
C THR A 218 -2.47 -7.90 6.03
N SER A 219 -2.38 -7.75 4.72
CA SER A 219 -2.25 -8.83 3.74
C SER A 219 -1.80 -8.27 2.40
N GLY A 220 -1.54 -9.16 1.46
CA GLY A 220 -1.27 -8.81 0.07
C GLY A 220 -1.91 -9.82 -0.88
N ILE A 221 -1.98 -9.43 -2.13
CA ILE A 221 -2.44 -10.26 -3.24
C ILE A 221 -1.36 -10.24 -4.30
N VAL A 222 -1.04 -11.41 -4.84
CA VAL A 222 -0.31 -11.53 -6.10
C VAL A 222 -1.24 -12.16 -7.10
N ALA A 223 -1.51 -11.48 -8.21
CA ALA A 223 -2.37 -11.94 -9.29
C ALA A 223 -1.62 -11.90 -10.63
N GLY A 224 -2.02 -12.68 -11.60
CA GLY A 224 -1.43 -12.69 -12.93
C GLY A 224 -1.49 -14.04 -13.60
N LYS A 225 -0.48 -14.37 -14.41
CA LYS A 225 -0.43 -15.59 -15.20
C LYS A 225 -0.31 -16.84 -14.34
N GLN A 226 -1.10 -17.87 -14.65
CA GLN A 226 -1.15 -19.16 -13.95
C GLN A 226 0.24 -19.73 -13.68
N LYS A 227 1.11 -19.74 -14.69
CA LYS A 227 2.48 -20.26 -14.60
C LYS A 227 3.28 -19.67 -13.44
N TYR A 228 3.26 -18.36 -13.29
CA TYR A 228 4.06 -17.69 -12.27
C TYR A 228 3.44 -17.80 -10.88
N ILE A 229 2.11 -17.85 -10.79
CA ILE A 229 1.41 -18.11 -9.52
C ILE A 229 1.72 -19.53 -9.02
N GLU A 230 1.78 -20.54 -9.91
CA GLU A 230 2.18 -21.89 -9.51
C GLU A 230 3.65 -21.93 -9.02
N TRP A 231 4.54 -21.21 -9.66
CA TRP A 231 5.92 -21.06 -9.17
C TRP A 231 6.00 -20.37 -7.81
N LEU A 232 5.16 -19.35 -7.59
CA LEU A 232 5.06 -18.67 -6.30
C LEU A 232 4.53 -19.61 -5.21
N LYS A 233 3.53 -20.45 -5.51
CA LYS A 233 3.04 -21.45 -4.55
C LYS A 233 4.13 -22.43 -4.12
N VAL A 234 5.09 -22.76 -4.98
CA VAL A 234 6.28 -23.54 -4.59
C VAL A 234 7.05 -22.80 -3.50
N GLN A 235 7.27 -21.49 -3.64
CA GLN A 235 7.99 -20.69 -2.65
C GLN A 235 7.29 -20.62 -1.28
N MET A 236 5.97 -20.76 -1.22
CA MET A 236 5.23 -20.78 0.05
C MET A 236 5.65 -21.94 0.96
N HIS A 237 6.25 -23.01 0.43
CA HIS A 237 6.78 -24.14 1.19
C HIS A 237 8.20 -23.91 1.70
N TYR A 238 8.94 -22.95 1.14
CA TYR A 238 10.34 -22.63 1.42
C TYR A 238 10.47 -21.25 2.08
N ILE A 239 11.00 -20.26 1.39
CA ILE A 239 11.16 -18.90 1.93
C ILE A 239 9.84 -18.30 2.41
N GLY A 240 8.75 -18.59 1.75
CA GLY A 240 7.40 -18.15 2.12
C GLY A 240 6.89 -18.72 3.43
N ARG A 241 7.54 -19.78 3.96
CA ARG A 241 7.18 -20.31 5.28
C ARG A 241 7.38 -19.28 6.39
N SER A 242 8.36 -18.40 6.25
CA SER A 242 8.60 -17.27 7.17
C SER A 242 7.61 -16.11 6.98
N MET A 243 6.87 -16.10 5.86
CA MET A 243 5.92 -15.05 5.45
C MET A 243 4.48 -15.60 5.39
N LYS A 244 4.13 -16.53 6.28
CA LYS A 244 2.85 -17.21 6.26
C LYS A 244 1.71 -16.25 6.59
N VAL A 245 0.64 -16.27 5.78
CA VAL A 245 -0.62 -15.59 6.08
C VAL A 245 -1.52 -16.51 6.91
N GLY A 246 -2.21 -15.94 7.90
CA GLY A 246 -3.17 -16.67 8.72
C GLY A 246 -4.50 -16.93 7.99
N LYS A 247 -5.18 -18.01 8.36
CA LYS A 247 -6.51 -18.31 7.81
C LYS A 247 -7.53 -17.21 8.13
N GLU A 248 -7.46 -16.65 9.34
CA GLU A 248 -8.28 -15.52 9.78
C GLU A 248 -8.08 -14.30 8.87
N THR A 249 -6.84 -13.98 8.57
CA THR A 249 -6.48 -12.88 7.64
C THR A 249 -6.99 -13.16 6.23
N THR A 250 -6.88 -14.42 5.77
CA THR A 250 -7.39 -14.81 4.46
C THR A 250 -8.90 -14.59 4.35
N PHE A 251 -9.69 -15.05 5.34
CA PHE A 251 -11.14 -14.85 5.34
C PHE A 251 -11.51 -13.36 5.45
N GLY A 252 -10.79 -12.60 6.28
CA GLY A 252 -11.00 -11.15 6.37
C GLY A 252 -10.71 -10.43 5.06
N LEU A 253 -9.64 -10.80 4.34
CA LEU A 253 -9.33 -10.21 3.05
C LEU A 253 -10.39 -10.56 1.98
N LEU A 254 -10.88 -11.80 1.95
CA LEU A 254 -11.95 -12.18 1.03
C LEU A 254 -13.20 -11.35 1.25
N GLN A 255 -13.63 -11.19 2.50
CA GLN A 255 -14.78 -10.34 2.85
C GLN A 255 -14.55 -8.89 2.46
N ALA A 256 -13.36 -8.35 2.73
CA ALA A 256 -13.02 -6.96 2.35
C ALA A 256 -13.01 -6.75 0.83
N LEU A 257 -12.59 -7.76 0.05
CA LEU A 257 -12.65 -7.71 -1.40
C LEU A 257 -14.10 -7.73 -1.93
N ASP A 258 -14.95 -8.57 -1.35
CA ASP A 258 -16.37 -8.61 -1.73
C ASP A 258 -17.04 -7.25 -1.47
N GLU A 259 -16.75 -6.61 -0.33
CA GLU A 259 -17.20 -5.25 -0.02
C GLU A 259 -16.61 -4.21 -0.98
N TYR A 260 -15.31 -4.32 -1.29
CA TYR A 260 -14.62 -3.40 -2.18
C TYR A 260 -15.28 -3.30 -3.56
N PHE A 261 -15.66 -4.43 -4.16
CA PHE A 261 -16.25 -4.46 -5.50
C PHE A 261 -17.72 -4.02 -5.56
N VAL A 262 -18.39 -3.90 -4.42
CA VAL A 262 -19.79 -3.44 -4.36
C VAL A 262 -19.95 -2.09 -3.65
N ARG A 263 -18.85 -1.52 -3.11
CA ARG A 263 -18.90 -0.24 -2.41
C ARG A 263 -19.31 0.91 -3.33
N THR A 264 -20.09 1.83 -2.79
CA THR A 264 -20.45 3.08 -3.46
C THR A 264 -19.37 4.14 -3.27
N ASP A 265 -19.29 5.10 -4.18
CA ASP A 265 -18.43 6.28 -4.01
C ASP A 265 -18.92 7.13 -2.83
N THR A 266 -18.04 7.39 -1.88
CA THR A 266 -18.29 8.19 -0.68
C THR A 266 -17.65 9.58 -0.74
N SER A 267 -17.01 9.93 -1.84
CA SER A 267 -16.19 11.16 -1.98
C SER A 267 -16.97 12.45 -1.65
N GLU A 268 -18.22 12.59 -2.09
CA GLU A 268 -19.04 13.78 -1.80
C GLU A 268 -19.46 13.82 -0.31
N ARG A 269 -19.76 12.68 0.32
CA ARG A 269 -20.03 12.61 1.76
C ARG A 269 -18.79 12.97 2.57
N GLU A 270 -17.63 12.44 2.19
CA GLU A 270 -16.35 12.73 2.81
C GLU A 270 -16.00 14.21 2.67
N LYS A 271 -16.18 14.79 1.49
CA LYS A 271 -16.00 16.23 1.25
C LYS A 271 -16.94 17.10 2.10
N ALA A 272 -18.20 16.69 2.20
CA ALA A 272 -19.19 17.40 3.01
C ALA A 272 -18.83 17.38 4.50
N SER A 273 -18.31 16.26 5.02
CA SER A 273 -17.88 16.14 6.42
C SER A 273 -16.78 17.12 6.81
N LEU A 274 -15.90 17.48 5.86
CA LEU A 274 -14.81 18.43 6.10
C LEU A 274 -15.25 19.89 6.22
N GLN A 275 -16.49 20.22 5.81
CA GLN A 275 -16.97 21.62 5.81
C GLN A 275 -17.01 22.25 7.20
N SER A 276 -17.27 21.46 8.24
CA SER A 276 -17.27 21.97 9.63
C SER A 276 -15.92 22.57 10.03
N LEU A 277 -14.81 22.03 9.52
CA LEU A 277 -13.46 22.55 9.81
C LEU A 277 -13.23 23.98 9.26
N THR A 278 -14.04 24.44 8.31
CA THR A 278 -13.96 25.83 7.81
C THR A 278 -14.31 26.87 8.88
N SER A 279 -14.97 26.47 9.97
CA SER A 279 -15.20 27.30 11.14
C SER A 279 -13.90 27.80 11.81
N LEU A 280 -12.79 27.09 11.62
CA LEU A 280 -11.45 27.49 12.09
C LEU A 280 -10.92 28.73 11.38
N ASN A 281 -11.51 29.16 10.25
CA ASN A 281 -11.20 30.45 9.62
C ASN A 281 -11.52 31.66 10.50
N SER A 282 -12.26 31.48 11.61
CA SER A 282 -12.49 32.51 12.61
C SER A 282 -11.27 32.79 13.50
N ILE A 283 -10.23 31.98 13.43
CA ILE A 283 -8.98 32.15 14.18
C ILE A 283 -7.99 32.92 13.31
N ASP A 284 -7.51 34.05 13.82
CA ASP A 284 -6.54 34.87 13.09
C ASP A 284 -5.28 34.08 12.76
N GLY A 285 -4.83 34.18 11.53
CA GLY A 285 -3.68 33.46 11.03
C GLY A 285 -3.95 31.98 10.63
N VAL A 286 -5.20 31.52 10.70
CA VAL A 286 -5.60 30.18 10.25
C VAL A 286 -6.46 30.26 9.00
N LYS A 287 -6.12 29.46 7.97
CA LYS A 287 -6.92 29.36 6.75
C LYS A 287 -7.19 27.91 6.40
N VAL A 288 -8.45 27.54 6.34
CA VAL A 288 -8.92 26.22 5.93
C VAL A 288 -9.51 26.28 4.51
N SER A 289 -9.08 25.38 3.66
CA SER A 289 -9.62 25.18 2.31
C SER A 289 -9.80 23.71 2.00
N ILE A 290 -10.83 23.38 1.23
CA ILE A 290 -11.03 22.01 0.75
C ILE A 290 -10.27 21.86 -0.58
N VAL A 291 -9.32 20.92 -0.62
CA VAL A 291 -8.46 20.67 -1.77
C VAL A 291 -8.69 19.27 -2.30
N GLN A 292 -8.62 19.11 -3.62
CA GLN A 292 -8.64 17.79 -4.25
C GLN A 292 -7.22 17.21 -4.33
N ASP A 293 -7.13 15.89 -4.39
CA ASP A 293 -5.88 15.16 -4.58
C ASP A 293 -5.15 15.60 -5.86
N GLU A 294 -3.84 15.80 -5.76
CA GLU A 294 -3.01 16.34 -6.87
C GLU A 294 -2.97 15.40 -8.09
N ALA A 295 -3.23 14.11 -7.91
CA ALA A 295 -3.37 13.15 -9.01
C ALA A 295 -4.77 13.14 -9.67
N GLY A 296 -5.66 14.09 -9.30
CA GLY A 296 -7.00 14.23 -9.88
C GLY A 296 -8.01 13.19 -9.43
N ARG A 297 -7.69 12.38 -8.43
CA ARG A 297 -8.63 11.41 -7.85
C ARG A 297 -9.74 12.14 -7.08
N ALA A 298 -10.92 11.51 -6.94
CA ALA A 298 -12.03 12.02 -6.16
C ALA A 298 -11.79 11.90 -4.64
N ILE A 299 -10.64 12.37 -4.17
CA ILE A 299 -10.21 12.39 -2.78
C ILE A 299 -10.07 13.86 -2.37
N PHE A 300 -10.86 14.27 -1.39
CA PHE A 300 -10.83 15.65 -0.87
C PHE A 300 -10.24 15.69 0.52
N ARG A 301 -9.52 16.77 0.84
CA ARG A 301 -8.89 17.00 2.16
C ARG A 301 -9.14 18.42 2.62
N ALA A 302 -9.25 18.62 3.93
CA ALA A 302 -9.21 19.96 4.48
C ALA A 302 -7.74 20.35 4.70
N ARG A 303 -7.27 21.34 3.94
CA ARG A 303 -5.95 21.94 4.08
C ARG A 303 -6.01 23.03 5.13
N ILE A 304 -5.23 22.90 6.19
CA ILE A 304 -5.13 23.87 7.28
C ILE A 304 -3.78 24.57 7.16
N HIS A 305 -3.82 25.81 6.73
CA HIS A 305 -2.66 26.69 6.62
C HIS A 305 -2.54 27.52 7.89
N ILE A 306 -1.32 27.60 8.44
CA ILE A 306 -0.97 28.34 9.67
C ILE A 306 0.01 29.45 9.30
N ASP A 307 -0.42 30.71 9.49
CA ASP A 307 0.48 31.85 9.40
C ASP A 307 1.20 32.04 10.74
N SER A 308 2.46 31.64 10.78
CA SER A 308 3.27 31.67 12.00
C SER A 308 3.57 33.08 12.50
N LEU A 309 3.47 34.08 11.64
CA LEU A 309 3.66 35.49 12.06
C LEU A 309 2.46 36.04 12.85
N VAL A 310 1.27 35.47 12.59
CA VAL A 310 0.04 35.87 13.27
C VAL A 310 -0.24 34.98 14.48
N THR A 311 -0.14 33.64 14.29
CA THR A 311 -0.45 32.70 15.38
C THR A 311 0.69 32.51 16.38
N GLY A 312 1.91 32.97 16.10
CA GLY A 312 3.09 32.68 16.92
C GLY A 312 3.58 31.23 16.87
N MET A 313 2.91 30.35 16.14
CA MET A 313 3.23 28.91 16.01
C MET A 313 3.36 28.49 14.53
N THR A 314 4.31 27.61 14.25
CA THR A 314 4.41 27.00 12.92
C THR A 314 3.45 25.83 12.78
N ALA A 315 3.06 25.48 11.53
CA ALA A 315 2.26 24.29 11.26
C ALA A 315 2.89 23.02 11.86
N LYS A 316 4.22 22.95 11.92
CA LYS A 316 4.97 21.85 12.54
C LYS A 316 4.67 21.74 14.04
N VAL A 317 4.74 22.84 14.77
CA VAL A 317 4.47 22.87 16.22
C VAL A 317 3.02 22.47 16.50
N VAL A 318 2.07 22.99 15.72
CA VAL A 318 0.65 22.63 15.84
C VAL A 318 0.45 21.14 15.60
N ASN A 319 1.07 20.57 14.53
CA ASN A 319 0.98 19.16 14.23
C ASN A 319 1.61 18.28 15.34
N GLU A 320 2.75 18.68 15.89
CA GLU A 320 3.39 17.99 17.03
C GLU A 320 2.51 18.02 18.29
N GLN A 321 1.82 19.12 18.55
CA GLN A 321 0.88 19.21 19.68
C GLN A 321 -0.35 18.32 19.48
N LEU A 322 -0.89 18.22 18.25
CA LEU A 322 -1.96 17.29 17.92
C LEU A 322 -1.54 15.83 18.15
N GLN A 323 -0.32 15.44 17.77
CA GLN A 323 0.20 14.09 18.00
C GLN A 323 0.48 13.79 19.47
N ASN A 324 0.84 14.80 20.26
CA ASN A 324 1.21 14.67 21.66
C ASN A 324 0.02 14.86 22.63
N GLY A 325 -1.16 15.28 22.18
CA GLY A 325 -2.38 15.39 22.99
C GLY A 325 -2.82 14.09 23.65
N ASP A 326 -3.79 14.11 24.56
CA ASP A 326 -4.36 12.90 25.20
C ASP A 326 -4.94 11.93 24.17
N ILE A 327 -5.56 12.47 23.13
CA ILE A 327 -5.91 11.77 21.90
C ILE A 327 -4.90 12.21 20.85
N ALA A 328 -4.08 11.30 20.35
CA ALA A 328 -3.09 11.61 19.34
C ALA A 328 -3.78 11.76 17.97
N ILE A 329 -3.67 12.90 17.33
CA ILE A 329 -4.21 13.16 15.98
C ILE A 329 -3.06 13.21 14.99
N TYR A 330 -3.07 12.29 14.02
CA TYR A 330 -2.09 12.25 12.93
C TYR A 330 -2.68 12.86 11.68
N THR A 331 -2.06 13.92 11.19
CA THR A 331 -2.45 14.62 9.96
C THR A 331 -1.55 14.23 8.80
N ARG A 332 -1.91 14.62 7.57
CA ARG A 332 -1.05 14.47 6.40
C ARG A 332 -0.12 15.68 6.32
N ASP A 333 1.13 15.50 6.66
CA ASP A 333 2.09 16.56 6.94
C ASP A 333 3.09 16.88 5.80
N TYR A 334 2.83 16.44 4.57
CA TYR A 334 3.73 16.68 3.43
C TYR A 334 3.98 18.16 3.14
N GLY A 335 3.03 19.04 3.47
CA GLY A 335 3.14 20.49 3.35
C GLY A 335 3.66 21.21 4.59
N ILE A 336 4.14 20.47 5.60
CA ILE A 336 4.46 21.04 6.91
C ILE A 336 5.51 22.17 6.85
N ARG A 337 6.50 22.04 5.93
CA ARG A 337 7.53 23.07 5.69
C ARG A 337 7.01 24.29 4.93
N GLN A 338 5.85 24.15 4.29
CA GLN A 338 5.16 25.21 3.55
C GLN A 338 4.07 25.89 4.40
N GLY A 339 4.00 25.54 5.70
CA GLY A 339 3.08 26.14 6.65
C GLY A 339 1.68 25.52 6.67
N PHE A 340 1.48 24.30 6.15
CA PHE A 340 0.18 23.63 6.20
C PHE A 340 0.28 22.13 6.44
N PHE A 341 -0.84 21.55 6.84
CA PHE A 341 -1.08 20.11 6.84
C PHE A 341 -2.52 19.83 6.38
N ASP A 342 -2.78 18.62 5.92
CA ASP A 342 -4.09 18.23 5.42
C ASP A 342 -4.77 17.22 6.36
N ILE A 343 -6.10 17.31 6.48
CA ILE A 343 -6.97 16.32 7.15
C ILE A 343 -7.61 15.46 6.07
N ASP A 344 -7.30 14.17 6.05
CA ASP A 344 -7.89 13.17 5.16
C ASP A 344 -9.10 12.54 5.86
N PRO A 345 -10.33 12.65 5.31
CA PRO A 345 -11.55 12.21 5.99
C PRO A 345 -11.75 10.69 5.94
N ARG A 346 -11.12 9.98 5.01
CA ARG A 346 -11.41 8.56 4.72
C ARG A 346 -11.27 7.61 5.92
N PRO A 347 -10.28 7.76 6.81
CA PRO A 347 -10.17 6.92 7.99
C PRO A 347 -10.99 7.41 9.19
N LEU A 348 -11.61 8.60 9.11
CA LEU A 348 -12.29 9.24 10.24
C LEU A 348 -13.65 8.58 10.52
N LYS A 349 -13.98 8.51 11.80
CA LYS A 349 -15.31 8.13 12.30
C LYS A 349 -16.17 9.37 12.54
N ASP A 350 -17.46 9.17 12.78
CA ASP A 350 -18.46 10.26 12.85
C ASP A 350 -18.08 11.40 13.82
N ASP A 351 -17.49 11.11 14.99
CA ASP A 351 -17.12 12.13 15.98
C ASP A 351 -15.69 12.65 15.85
N ASP A 352 -14.87 12.07 14.98
CA ASP A 352 -13.43 12.41 14.96
C ASP A 352 -13.19 13.85 14.46
N ILE A 353 -14.00 14.34 13.52
CA ILE A 353 -13.86 15.71 12.99
C ILE A 353 -14.11 16.75 14.05
N SER A 354 -15.12 16.56 14.90
CA SER A 354 -15.42 17.48 16.02
C SER A 354 -14.32 17.47 17.06
N ILE A 355 -13.70 16.32 17.32
CA ILE A 355 -12.53 16.22 18.22
C ILE A 355 -11.33 16.94 17.63
N ILE A 356 -11.06 16.76 16.33
CA ILE A 356 -9.97 17.46 15.63
C ILE A 356 -10.19 18.98 15.70
N GLU A 357 -11.40 19.46 15.41
CA GLU A 357 -11.75 20.88 15.49
C GLU A 357 -11.52 21.43 16.91
N ALA A 358 -12.03 20.74 17.93
CA ALA A 358 -11.90 21.16 19.31
C ALA A 358 -10.42 21.24 19.76
N GLN A 359 -9.59 20.26 19.39
CA GLN A 359 -8.16 20.29 19.71
C GLN A 359 -7.43 21.42 18.98
N LEU A 360 -7.73 21.63 17.70
CA LEU A 360 -7.14 22.76 16.95
C LEU A 360 -7.52 24.10 17.56
N ARG A 361 -8.78 24.28 17.98
CA ARG A 361 -9.21 25.50 18.70
C ARG A 361 -8.48 25.67 20.04
N GLY A 362 -8.28 24.58 20.79
CA GLY A 362 -7.53 24.63 22.05
C GLY A 362 -6.06 24.99 21.86
N ILE A 363 -5.43 24.51 20.79
CA ILE A 363 -4.04 24.80 20.46
C ILE A 363 -3.87 26.24 19.95
N LEU A 364 -4.75 26.68 19.03
CA LEU A 364 -4.61 27.93 18.29
C LEU A 364 -5.41 29.09 18.90
N GLY A 365 -6.47 28.81 19.64
CA GLY A 365 -7.34 29.83 20.27
C GLY A 365 -7.00 30.15 21.74
N GLY A 366 -6.02 29.49 22.32
CA GLY A 366 -5.52 29.73 23.66
C GLY A 366 -4.42 30.78 23.74
N ILE A 367 -4.19 31.56 22.66
CA ILE A 367 -3.21 32.61 22.52
C ILE A 367 -3.89 33.96 22.72
#